data_70f10d098bd22b7113d43c498ce657bf
#
_entry.id   70f10d098bd22b7113d43c498ce657bf
#
_cell.length_a   1.000
_cell.length_b   1.000
_cell.length_c   1.000
_cell.angle_alpha   90.00
_cell.angle_beta   90.00
_cell.angle_gamma   90.00
#
_symmetry.space_group_name_H-M   'P 1'
#
loop_
_entity.id
_entity.type
_entity.pdbx_description
1 polymer ?
#
loop_
_entity_poly.entity_id
_entity_poly.type
_entity_poly.pdbx_seq_one_letter_code
_entity_poly.pdbx_strand_id
1 'polypeptide(L)'
;MNEEASARRLRVLEGHLASTSQPQTPISRSNTAGGSSYATATGQPSSYARVHGEVSREPAVWRCIESVHKECLEEVKYEKSDEGIAKITINRPDKRNAFTPRTVMEMSWCFTDARDDPRVGVIILTGEGPLAFCSGGDQSVRGKGGYVGEDNIPRLNVLDLQMQIRRLPKPVIAMVAGYAVGGGHILHMVCDLTIAADNAVFGQTGPKVGSFDAGYGSTHMARLVGQKKAREMWFLARLYDAQQALDMGLVNKVVPLQQLEQETLVWCREIMRNSPTALRLLKSALNAAEDGQAGIQQLGGDATLLFYMSEEGNEGRTSYLEKRPPDFSKFPRLP
;
A
#
# COMPACT_ATOMS: atom_id res chain seq x y z
N MET A 1 33.24 -30.23 16.12
CA MET A 1 31.90 -29.67 16.52
C MET A 1 31.08 -29.12 15.33
N ASN A 2 31.47 -29.32 14.06
CA ASN A 2 30.77 -28.74 12.93
C ASN A 2 30.06 -29.73 11.99
N GLU A 3 30.31 -31.02 12.05
CA GLU A 3 29.68 -32.00 11.15
C GLU A 3 28.24 -32.37 11.55
N GLU A 4 27.97 -32.47 12.86
CA GLU A 4 26.63 -32.82 13.35
C GLU A 4 25.59 -31.72 13.16
N ALA A 5 26.00 -30.46 13.24
CA ALA A 5 25.13 -29.31 12.98
C ALA A 5 24.80 -29.17 11.48
N SER A 6 25.74 -29.49 10.58
CA SER A 6 25.55 -29.52 9.13
C SER A 6 24.64 -30.67 8.70
N ALA A 7 24.82 -31.86 9.29
CA ALA A 7 23.97 -33.02 9.03
C ALA A 7 22.53 -32.82 9.51
N ARG A 8 22.33 -32.07 10.62
CA ARG A 8 21.00 -31.74 11.12
C ARG A 8 20.27 -30.72 10.22
N ARG A 9 20.99 -29.74 9.63
CA ARG A 9 20.43 -28.78 8.66
C ARG A 9 20.06 -29.46 7.34
N LEU A 10 20.87 -30.40 6.86
CA LEU A 10 20.57 -31.18 5.66
C LEU A 10 19.30 -32.02 5.81
N ARG A 11 19.10 -32.71 6.92
CA ARG A 11 17.89 -33.50 7.20
C ARG A 11 16.62 -32.66 7.26
N VAL A 12 16.69 -31.41 7.74
CA VAL A 12 15.55 -30.49 7.75
C VAL A 12 15.20 -30.04 6.33
N LEU A 13 16.20 -29.79 5.47
CA LEU A 13 15.99 -29.42 4.06
C LEU A 13 15.46 -30.60 3.24
N GLU A 14 15.95 -31.82 3.47
CA GLU A 14 15.45 -33.03 2.81
C GLU A 14 13.99 -33.34 3.20
N GLY A 15 13.60 -33.09 4.46
CA GLY A 15 12.21 -33.22 4.90
C GLY A 15 11.25 -32.22 4.22
N HIS A 16 11.72 -31.02 3.90
CA HIS A 16 10.93 -30.04 3.13
C HIS A 16 10.84 -30.38 1.63
N LEU A 17 11.88 -30.96 1.05
CA LEU A 17 11.90 -31.37 -0.36
C LEU A 17 11.10 -32.66 -0.62
N ALA A 18 11.05 -33.59 0.33
CA ALA A 18 10.30 -34.82 0.21
C ALA A 18 8.77 -34.63 0.28
N SER A 19 8.28 -33.49 0.80
CA SER A 19 6.85 -33.19 0.86
C SER A 19 6.25 -32.68 -0.45
N THR A 20 7.06 -32.45 -1.49
CA THR A 20 6.61 -31.87 -2.77
C THR A 20 6.44 -32.85 -3.92
N SER A 21 6.61 -34.17 -3.69
CA SER A 21 6.48 -35.23 -4.74
C SER A 21 5.33 -36.19 -4.44
N GLN A 22 4.09 -35.70 -4.53
CA GLN A 22 2.93 -36.57 -4.80
C GLN A 22 2.25 -36.13 -6.10
N PRO A 23 1.85 -37.07 -7.00
CA PRO A 23 1.23 -36.73 -8.28
C PRO A 23 -0.15 -36.16 -8.07
N GLN A 24 -0.39 -34.95 -8.63
CA GLN A 24 -1.69 -34.32 -8.64
C GLN A 24 -2.62 -35.03 -9.63
N THR A 25 -3.73 -35.59 -9.14
CA THR A 25 -4.87 -35.96 -9.95
C THR A 25 -5.61 -34.70 -10.44
N PRO A 26 -6.16 -34.67 -11.66
CA PRO A 26 -6.81 -33.47 -12.19
C PRO A 26 -8.11 -33.21 -11.46
N ILE A 27 -8.22 -32.00 -10.87
CA ILE A 27 -9.44 -31.53 -10.20
C ILE A 27 -10.38 -30.96 -11.26
N SER A 28 -11.57 -31.53 -11.37
CA SER A 28 -12.66 -31.02 -12.18
C SER A 28 -13.12 -29.65 -11.61
N ARG A 29 -13.14 -28.64 -12.47
CA ARG A 29 -13.68 -27.31 -12.13
C ARG A 29 -15.20 -27.38 -12.01
N SER A 30 -15.73 -27.26 -10.80
CA SER A 30 -17.12 -26.87 -10.57
C SER A 30 -17.14 -25.42 -10.08
N ASN A 31 -17.71 -24.52 -10.90
CA ASN A 31 -18.03 -23.16 -10.52
C ASN A 31 -19.12 -23.15 -9.45
N THR A 32 -18.78 -22.74 -8.22
CA THR A 32 -19.79 -22.23 -7.28
C THR A 32 -19.21 -20.96 -6.62
N ALA A 33 -19.91 -19.85 -6.87
CA ALA A 33 -19.68 -18.58 -6.19
C ALA A 33 -19.95 -18.74 -4.68
N GLY A 34 -19.01 -18.35 -3.85
CA GLY A 34 -19.21 -18.35 -2.39
C GLY A 34 -17.93 -18.04 -1.63
N GLY A 35 -17.95 -16.99 -0.86
CA GLY A 35 -17.08 -16.47 0.16
C GLY A 35 -15.74 -17.16 0.41
N SER A 36 -14.67 -16.40 0.23
CA SER A 36 -13.32 -16.79 0.68
C SER A 36 -13.26 -16.78 2.21
N SER A 37 -13.71 -17.85 2.84
CA SER A 37 -13.21 -18.22 4.15
C SER A 37 -11.86 -18.91 3.95
N TYR A 38 -10.88 -18.68 4.82
CA TYR A 38 -9.64 -19.48 4.89
C TYR A 38 -9.92 -20.92 5.35
N ALA A 39 -11.05 -21.51 4.90
CA ALA A 39 -11.37 -22.90 5.15
C ALA A 39 -10.61 -23.78 4.15
N THR A 40 -9.92 -24.77 4.63
CA THR A 40 -9.39 -25.87 3.82
C THR A 40 -10.57 -26.61 3.15
N ALA A 41 -10.32 -27.36 2.08
CA ALA A 41 -11.34 -28.18 1.40
C ALA A 41 -12.12 -29.16 2.33
N THR A 42 -11.68 -29.32 3.57
CA THR A 42 -12.31 -30.14 4.61
C THR A 42 -13.18 -29.35 5.59
N GLY A 43 -13.38 -28.03 5.36
CA GLY A 43 -14.16 -27.16 6.25
C GLY A 43 -13.48 -26.80 7.58
N GLN A 44 -12.25 -27.25 7.81
CA GLN A 44 -11.49 -26.85 8.99
C GLN A 44 -10.86 -25.46 8.83
N PRO A 45 -10.78 -24.63 9.90
CA PRO A 45 -10.08 -23.35 9.84
C PRO A 45 -8.65 -23.54 9.39
N SER A 46 -8.13 -22.58 8.62
CA SER A 46 -6.71 -22.59 8.21
C SER A 46 -5.81 -22.66 9.43
N SER A 47 -4.56 -23.12 9.27
CA SER A 47 -3.58 -23.12 10.36
C SER A 47 -3.37 -21.72 10.95
N TYR A 48 -3.47 -20.68 10.11
CA TYR A 48 -3.39 -19.28 10.54
C TYR A 48 -4.55 -18.91 11.47
N ALA A 49 -5.79 -19.20 11.09
CA ALA A 49 -6.97 -18.90 11.92
C ALA A 49 -6.95 -19.65 13.26
N ARG A 50 -6.39 -20.87 13.30
CA ARG A 50 -6.22 -21.62 14.56
C ARG A 50 -5.23 -20.99 15.53
N VAL A 51 -4.19 -20.33 15.04
CA VAL A 51 -3.14 -19.70 15.86
C VAL A 51 -3.53 -18.26 16.22
N HIS A 52 -4.05 -17.50 15.28
CA HIS A 52 -4.26 -16.05 15.41
C HIS A 52 -5.74 -15.67 15.63
N GLY A 53 -6.66 -16.61 15.51
CA GLY A 53 -8.10 -16.37 15.50
C GLY A 53 -8.58 -15.69 14.21
N GLU A 54 -9.88 -15.55 14.08
CA GLU A 54 -10.47 -14.80 12.97
C GLU A 54 -10.48 -13.30 13.27
N VAL A 55 -10.43 -12.47 12.25
CA VAL A 55 -10.67 -11.03 12.36
C VAL A 55 -12.15 -10.75 12.18
N SER A 56 -12.62 -9.67 12.81
CA SER A 56 -14.01 -9.23 12.66
C SER A 56 -14.31 -8.88 11.20
N ARG A 57 -15.53 -9.21 10.75
CA ARG A 57 -16.10 -8.79 9.47
C ARG A 57 -17.13 -7.67 9.62
N GLU A 58 -17.35 -7.19 10.85
CA GLU A 58 -18.28 -6.10 11.12
C GLU A 58 -17.83 -4.80 10.44
N PRO A 59 -18.79 -3.95 10.03
CA PRO A 59 -18.47 -2.61 9.53
C PRO A 59 -17.66 -1.82 10.56
N ALA A 60 -16.76 -0.96 10.10
CA ALA A 60 -16.08 -0.01 10.96
C ALA A 60 -17.00 1.17 11.30
N VAL A 61 -16.85 1.70 12.50
CA VAL A 61 -17.51 2.95 12.91
C VAL A 61 -16.59 4.11 12.54
N TRP A 62 -17.02 4.90 11.56
CA TRP A 62 -16.23 6.00 11.04
C TRP A 62 -16.55 7.32 11.74
N ARG A 63 -15.52 8.09 12.07
CA ARG A 63 -15.59 9.46 12.54
C ARG A 63 -15.02 10.37 11.48
N CYS A 64 -15.83 11.28 10.97
CA CYS A 64 -15.40 12.28 10.01
C CYS A 64 -14.44 13.29 10.65
N ILE A 65 -13.39 13.63 9.93
CA ILE A 65 -12.42 14.68 10.26
C ILE A 65 -12.62 15.80 9.24
N GLU A 66 -13.33 16.85 9.64
CA GLU A 66 -13.73 17.95 8.74
C GLU A 66 -12.57 18.89 8.37
N SER A 67 -11.54 18.94 9.20
CA SER A 67 -10.40 19.83 8.97
C SER A 67 -9.09 19.16 9.40
N VAL A 68 -8.02 19.43 8.63
CA VAL A 68 -6.65 19.02 8.91
C VAL A 68 -5.76 20.25 8.84
N HIS A 69 -4.85 20.44 9.80
CA HIS A 69 -4.00 21.62 9.90
C HIS A 69 -4.77 22.97 9.93
N LYS A 70 -5.99 22.98 10.48
CA LYS A 70 -6.92 24.13 10.52
C LYS A 70 -7.54 24.51 9.15
N GLU A 71 -7.31 23.70 8.13
CA GLU A 71 -7.90 23.87 6.81
C GLU A 71 -9.07 22.90 6.63
N CYS A 72 -10.19 23.40 6.10
CA CYS A 72 -11.34 22.55 5.76
C CYS A 72 -11.06 21.72 4.53
N LEU A 73 -11.55 20.46 4.53
CA LEU A 73 -11.47 19.56 3.39
C LEU A 73 -12.72 19.78 2.51
N GLU A 74 -12.52 20.03 1.23
CA GLU A 74 -13.58 20.30 0.26
C GLU A 74 -13.73 19.18 -0.78
N GLU A 75 -12.61 18.66 -1.26
CA GLU A 75 -12.54 17.65 -2.32
C GLU A 75 -12.15 16.26 -1.81
N VAL A 76 -11.84 16.13 -0.51
CA VAL A 76 -11.46 14.88 0.14
C VAL A 76 -12.31 14.67 1.39
N LYS A 77 -12.83 13.45 1.58
CA LYS A 77 -13.38 13.01 2.87
C LYS A 77 -12.28 12.29 3.64
N TYR A 78 -12.13 12.62 4.91
CA TYR A 78 -11.18 11.97 5.78
C TYR A 78 -11.88 11.43 7.01
N GLU A 79 -11.70 10.14 7.26
CA GLU A 79 -12.37 9.43 8.34
C GLU A 79 -11.37 8.57 9.11
N LYS A 80 -11.60 8.43 10.41
CA LYS A 80 -10.82 7.51 11.27
C LYS A 80 -11.77 6.60 12.04
N SER A 81 -11.41 5.34 12.18
CA SER A 81 -12.14 4.41 13.05
C SER A 81 -11.45 4.27 14.41
N ASP A 82 -12.21 3.86 15.43
CA ASP A 82 -11.67 3.55 16.75
C ASP A 82 -10.70 2.37 16.74
N GLU A 83 -10.76 1.55 15.69
CA GLU A 83 -9.86 0.42 15.48
C GLU A 83 -8.46 0.84 15.00
N GLY A 84 -8.23 2.11 14.68
CA GLY A 84 -6.95 2.60 14.16
C GLY A 84 -6.80 2.49 12.65
N ILE A 85 -7.91 2.50 11.90
CA ILE A 85 -7.92 2.58 10.44
C ILE A 85 -8.25 4.01 10.03
N ALA A 86 -7.45 4.61 9.15
CA ALA A 86 -7.77 5.88 8.50
C ALA A 86 -8.30 5.61 7.08
N LYS A 87 -9.32 6.36 6.64
CA LYS A 87 -9.86 6.28 5.28
C LYS A 87 -9.83 7.66 4.63
N ILE A 88 -9.14 7.76 3.51
CA ILE A 88 -9.01 8.95 2.67
C ILE A 88 -9.79 8.70 1.39
N THR A 89 -10.82 9.48 1.15
CA THR A 89 -11.74 9.31 0.02
C THR A 89 -11.69 10.54 -0.88
N ILE A 90 -11.31 10.36 -2.14
CA ILE A 90 -11.42 11.42 -3.15
C ILE A 90 -12.91 11.66 -3.38
N ASN A 91 -13.40 12.87 -3.10
CA ASN A 91 -14.82 13.20 -3.06
C ASN A 91 -15.23 14.17 -4.17
N ARG A 92 -15.04 13.74 -5.41
CA ARG A 92 -15.48 14.48 -6.62
C ARG A 92 -16.22 13.53 -7.57
N PRO A 93 -17.31 12.87 -7.12
CA PRO A 93 -17.97 11.81 -7.89
C PRO A 93 -18.53 12.31 -9.24
N ASP A 94 -19.00 13.56 -9.32
CA ASP A 94 -19.49 14.19 -10.56
C ASP A 94 -18.39 14.34 -11.63
N LYS A 95 -17.13 14.32 -11.20
CA LYS A 95 -15.93 14.37 -12.07
C LYS A 95 -15.21 13.02 -12.11
N ARG A 96 -15.91 11.92 -11.75
CA ARG A 96 -15.31 10.58 -11.63
C ARG A 96 -14.03 10.58 -10.77
N ASN A 97 -14.05 11.36 -9.69
CA ASN A 97 -12.95 11.52 -8.76
C ASN A 97 -11.63 11.95 -9.43
N ALA A 98 -11.71 12.72 -10.53
CA ALA A 98 -10.54 13.36 -11.11
C ALA A 98 -9.95 14.36 -10.10
N PHE A 99 -8.63 14.33 -9.90
CA PHE A 99 -7.97 15.19 -8.94
C PHE A 99 -7.60 16.55 -9.54
N THR A 100 -7.72 17.60 -8.74
CA THR A 100 -7.18 18.94 -8.96
C THR A 100 -5.93 19.13 -8.10
N PRO A 101 -5.21 20.27 -8.24
CA PRO A 101 -4.18 20.66 -7.27
C PRO A 101 -4.69 20.70 -5.83
N ARG A 102 -5.94 21.13 -5.61
CA ARG A 102 -6.59 21.15 -4.28
C ARG A 102 -6.78 19.74 -3.73
N THR A 103 -7.34 18.82 -4.53
CA THR A 103 -7.50 17.41 -4.14
C THR A 103 -6.18 16.79 -3.70
N VAL A 104 -5.09 17.03 -4.45
CA VAL A 104 -3.75 16.51 -4.16
C VAL A 104 -3.22 17.07 -2.84
N MET A 105 -3.42 18.36 -2.62
CA MET A 105 -3.00 19.02 -1.38
C MET A 105 -3.75 18.49 -0.17
N GLU A 106 -5.07 18.35 -0.25
CA GLU A 106 -5.89 17.80 0.83
C GLU A 106 -5.55 16.34 1.14
N MET A 107 -5.34 15.50 0.11
CA MET A 107 -4.84 14.13 0.32
C MET A 107 -3.49 14.13 1.05
N SER A 108 -2.57 15.01 0.67
CA SER A 108 -1.25 15.10 1.32
C SER A 108 -1.36 15.48 2.79
N TRP A 109 -2.27 16.39 3.15
CA TRP A 109 -2.55 16.74 4.55
C TRP A 109 -3.10 15.54 5.33
N CYS A 110 -4.09 14.83 4.75
CA CYS A 110 -4.67 13.64 5.37
C CYS A 110 -3.63 12.52 5.59
N PHE A 111 -2.78 12.28 4.60
CA PHE A 111 -1.68 11.30 4.75
C PHE A 111 -0.67 11.73 5.81
N THR A 112 -0.37 13.02 5.93
CA THR A 112 0.53 13.55 6.98
C THR A 112 -0.08 13.35 8.36
N ASP A 113 -1.35 13.70 8.54
CA ASP A 113 -2.06 13.51 9.80
C ASP A 113 -2.16 12.01 10.16
N ALA A 114 -2.52 11.15 9.20
CA ALA A 114 -2.57 9.71 9.43
C ALA A 114 -1.19 9.12 9.76
N ARG A 115 -0.10 9.65 9.17
CA ARG A 115 1.28 9.27 9.51
C ARG A 115 1.61 9.57 10.96
N ASP A 116 1.24 10.77 11.42
CA ASP A 116 1.66 11.32 12.71
C ASP A 116 0.74 10.88 13.87
N ASP A 117 -0.49 10.42 13.58
CA ASP A 117 -1.39 9.88 14.61
C ASP A 117 -0.94 8.46 15.05
N PRO A 118 -0.43 8.29 16.29
CA PRO A 118 0.08 6.99 16.76
C PRO A 118 -1.00 5.91 16.88
N ARG A 119 -2.27 6.28 16.85
CA ARG A 119 -3.40 5.35 16.90
C ARG A 119 -3.72 4.74 15.54
N VAL A 120 -3.32 5.38 14.45
CA VAL A 120 -3.52 4.86 13.09
C VAL A 120 -2.46 3.83 12.76
N GLY A 121 -2.87 2.61 12.40
CA GLY A 121 -1.98 1.52 12.01
C GLY A 121 -1.99 1.23 10.52
N VAL A 122 -3.08 1.55 9.81
CA VAL A 122 -3.26 1.29 8.37
C VAL A 122 -4.14 2.37 7.74
N ILE A 123 -3.92 2.64 6.45
CA ILE A 123 -4.62 3.70 5.72
C ILE A 123 -5.32 3.09 4.50
N ILE A 124 -6.57 3.46 4.25
CA ILE A 124 -7.32 3.14 3.04
C ILE A 124 -7.36 4.40 2.16
N LEU A 125 -7.02 4.26 0.89
CA LEU A 125 -7.26 5.26 -0.14
C LEU A 125 -8.36 4.77 -1.07
N THR A 126 -9.39 5.59 -1.31
CA THR A 126 -10.52 5.22 -2.18
C THR A 126 -11.09 6.44 -2.90
N GLY A 127 -12.05 6.22 -3.78
CA GLY A 127 -12.89 7.24 -4.42
C GLY A 127 -14.33 7.14 -3.97
N GLU A 128 -15.04 8.25 -3.93
CA GLU A 128 -16.45 8.30 -3.57
C GLU A 128 -17.33 7.64 -4.63
N GLY A 129 -18.19 6.73 -4.18
CA GLY A 129 -19.16 6.04 -5.03
C GLY A 129 -18.57 4.90 -5.89
N PRO A 130 -19.43 4.22 -6.67
CA PRO A 130 -19.05 3.00 -7.37
C PRO A 130 -18.46 3.23 -8.77
N LEU A 131 -18.49 4.47 -9.29
CA LEU A 131 -18.20 4.73 -10.70
C LEU A 131 -16.71 4.91 -10.99
N ALA A 132 -15.95 5.43 -10.03
CA ALA A 132 -14.53 5.62 -10.21
C ALA A 132 -13.79 5.71 -8.86
N PHE A 133 -12.69 5.01 -8.78
CA PHE A 133 -11.66 5.28 -7.77
C PHE A 133 -11.04 6.65 -8.05
N CYS A 134 -10.49 6.84 -9.24
CA CYS A 134 -9.94 8.10 -9.71
C CYS A 134 -9.67 8.05 -11.22
N SER A 135 -10.16 9.03 -11.96
CA SER A 135 -9.95 9.12 -13.41
C SER A 135 -8.72 9.92 -13.82
N GLY A 136 -7.80 10.20 -12.89
CA GLY A 136 -6.56 10.95 -13.14
C GLY A 136 -6.73 12.45 -12.91
N GLY A 137 -5.85 13.27 -13.49
CA GLY A 137 -5.92 14.72 -13.36
C GLY A 137 -7.10 15.32 -14.11
N ASP A 138 -7.80 16.25 -13.46
CA ASP A 138 -8.96 16.92 -14.04
C ASP A 138 -8.55 17.77 -15.24
N GLN A 139 -8.94 17.34 -16.45
CA GLN A 139 -8.59 18.03 -17.69
C GLN A 139 -9.28 19.40 -17.81
N SER A 140 -10.37 19.65 -17.09
CA SER A 140 -11.08 20.95 -17.14
C SER A 140 -10.29 22.08 -16.48
N VAL A 141 -9.41 21.75 -15.53
CA VAL A 141 -8.53 22.73 -14.85
C VAL A 141 -7.09 22.73 -15.39
N ARG A 142 -6.80 21.85 -16.34
CA ARG A 142 -5.49 21.80 -17.00
C ARG A 142 -5.39 22.91 -18.06
N GLY A 143 -4.57 23.92 -17.76
CA GLY A 143 -4.26 25.00 -18.71
C GLY A 143 -3.22 24.59 -19.77
N LYS A 144 -2.86 25.50 -20.67
CA LYS A 144 -1.81 25.29 -21.69
C LYS A 144 -0.44 24.99 -21.08
N GLY A 145 -0.15 25.50 -19.87
CA GLY A 145 1.08 25.27 -19.12
C GLY A 145 1.00 24.12 -18.11
N GLY A 146 -0.08 23.35 -18.08
CA GLY A 146 -0.30 22.29 -17.11
C GLY A 146 -1.24 22.70 -15.98
N TYR A 147 -1.06 22.09 -14.80
CA TYR A 147 -1.86 22.38 -13.62
C TYR A 147 -1.22 23.50 -12.80
N VAL A 148 -2.05 24.45 -12.36
CA VAL A 148 -1.63 25.61 -11.58
C VAL A 148 -2.45 25.62 -10.30
N GLY A 149 -1.78 25.68 -9.14
CA GLY A 149 -2.41 25.80 -7.85
C GLY A 149 -2.91 27.22 -7.55
N GLU A 150 -3.48 27.44 -6.38
CA GLU A 150 -3.99 28.74 -5.91
C GLU A 150 -2.88 29.81 -5.82
N ASP A 151 -1.63 29.37 -5.68
CA ASP A 151 -0.43 30.22 -5.67
C ASP A 151 0.06 30.64 -7.07
N ASN A 152 -0.66 30.28 -8.12
CA ASN A 152 -0.32 30.53 -9.52
C ASN A 152 1.02 29.96 -9.99
N ILE A 153 1.57 28.98 -9.27
CA ILE A 153 2.81 28.30 -9.67
C ILE A 153 2.47 26.98 -10.37
N PRO A 154 2.91 26.78 -11.62
CA PRO A 154 2.75 25.50 -12.30
C PRO A 154 3.57 24.41 -11.63
N ARG A 155 2.92 23.32 -11.20
CA ARG A 155 3.61 22.15 -10.63
C ARG A 155 2.77 20.90 -10.73
N LEU A 156 3.43 19.77 -10.63
CA LEU A 156 2.79 18.45 -10.69
C LEU A 156 2.84 17.77 -9.30
N ASN A 157 2.18 18.37 -8.31
CA ASN A 157 2.18 17.94 -6.91
C ASN A 157 1.78 16.47 -6.70
N VAL A 158 1.08 15.86 -7.64
CA VAL A 158 0.72 14.44 -7.58
C VAL A 158 1.94 13.53 -7.51
N LEU A 159 3.08 13.94 -8.07
CA LEU A 159 4.33 13.17 -7.99
C LEU A 159 4.86 13.14 -6.54
N ASP A 160 4.78 14.26 -5.82
CA ASP A 160 5.15 14.34 -4.41
C ASP A 160 4.22 13.48 -3.54
N LEU A 161 2.91 13.52 -3.84
CA LEU A 161 1.93 12.66 -3.18
C LEU A 161 2.23 11.16 -3.40
N GLN A 162 2.58 10.76 -4.63
CA GLN A 162 2.98 9.38 -4.93
C GLN A 162 4.20 8.95 -4.09
N MET A 163 5.23 9.80 -3.99
CA MET A 163 6.38 9.56 -3.13
C MET A 163 6.00 9.52 -1.65
N GLN A 164 5.10 10.40 -1.19
CA GLN A 164 4.61 10.42 0.18
C GLN A 164 3.94 9.09 0.53
N ILE A 165 3.04 8.57 -0.32
CA ILE A 165 2.36 7.28 -0.11
C ILE A 165 3.37 6.14 0.03
N ARG A 166 4.35 6.07 -0.88
CA ARG A 166 5.39 5.02 -0.83
C ARG A 166 6.25 5.08 0.43
N ARG A 167 6.55 6.29 0.92
CA ARG A 167 7.45 6.51 2.06
C ARG A 167 6.75 6.55 3.42
N LEU A 168 5.43 6.43 3.46
CA LEU A 168 4.71 6.34 4.73
C LEU A 168 5.19 5.14 5.56
N PRO A 169 5.40 5.32 6.88
CA PRO A 169 5.80 4.22 7.76
C PRO A 169 4.66 3.25 8.10
N LYS A 170 3.52 3.39 7.43
CA LYS A 170 2.29 2.62 7.64
C LYS A 170 1.82 2.05 6.31
N PRO A 171 1.25 0.83 6.28
CA PRO A 171 0.66 0.28 5.08
C PRO A 171 -0.51 1.12 4.56
N VAL A 172 -0.60 1.21 3.23
CA VAL A 172 -1.70 1.88 2.52
C VAL A 172 -2.35 0.87 1.59
N ILE A 173 -3.67 0.71 1.70
CA ILE A 173 -4.48 -0.15 0.84
C ILE A 173 -5.30 0.73 -0.10
N ALA A 174 -5.17 0.54 -1.40
CA ALA A 174 -6.11 1.08 -2.37
C ALA A 174 -7.37 0.21 -2.42
N MET A 175 -8.52 0.81 -2.13
CA MET A 175 -9.84 0.19 -2.24
C MET A 175 -10.50 0.73 -3.51
N VAL A 176 -10.53 -0.08 -4.58
CA VAL A 176 -10.81 0.39 -5.94
C VAL A 176 -12.16 -0.10 -6.43
N ALA A 177 -13.09 0.83 -6.71
CA ALA A 177 -14.33 0.59 -7.44
C ALA A 177 -14.35 1.44 -8.72
N GLY A 178 -14.88 0.89 -9.82
CA GLY A 178 -14.99 1.60 -11.10
C GLY A 178 -13.63 1.98 -11.70
N TYR A 179 -13.56 3.14 -12.34
CA TYR A 179 -12.38 3.54 -13.09
C TYR A 179 -11.20 3.96 -12.20
N ALA A 180 -10.06 3.31 -12.38
CA ALA A 180 -8.74 3.70 -11.89
C ALA A 180 -7.82 3.90 -13.12
N VAL A 181 -7.80 5.10 -13.69
CA VAL A 181 -7.13 5.35 -14.98
C VAL A 181 -6.20 6.56 -14.95
N GLY A 182 -5.19 6.57 -15.80
CA GLY A 182 -4.19 7.63 -15.86
C GLY A 182 -3.51 7.85 -14.51
N GLY A 183 -3.52 9.08 -13.98
CA GLY A 183 -2.98 9.37 -12.64
C GLY A 183 -3.65 8.57 -11.51
N GLY A 184 -4.94 8.24 -11.64
CA GLY A 184 -5.65 7.39 -10.70
C GLY A 184 -5.14 5.94 -10.70
N HIS A 185 -4.75 5.42 -11.87
CA HIS A 185 -4.09 4.13 -11.97
C HIS A 185 -2.73 4.13 -11.25
N ILE A 186 -2.00 5.25 -11.30
CA ILE A 186 -0.73 5.36 -10.59
C ILE A 186 -0.94 5.45 -9.08
N LEU A 187 -1.96 6.17 -8.63
CA LEU A 187 -2.27 6.29 -7.19
C LEU A 187 -2.53 4.94 -6.54
N HIS A 188 -3.29 4.03 -7.18
CA HIS A 188 -3.48 2.70 -6.59
C HIS A 188 -2.20 1.84 -6.63
N MET A 189 -1.37 1.98 -7.68
CA MET A 189 -0.12 1.22 -7.80
C MET A 189 0.94 1.60 -6.78
N VAL A 190 0.97 2.87 -6.33
CA VAL A 190 1.92 3.32 -5.30
C VAL A 190 1.47 3.01 -3.88
N CYS A 191 0.23 2.57 -3.69
CA CYS A 191 -0.22 1.94 -2.46
C CYS A 191 0.44 0.57 -2.30
N ASP A 192 0.52 0.07 -1.07
CA ASP A 192 1.19 -1.21 -0.79
C ASP A 192 0.37 -2.41 -1.27
N LEU A 193 -0.95 -2.29 -1.23
CA LEU A 193 -1.90 -3.33 -1.63
C LEU A 193 -3.08 -2.70 -2.38
N THR A 194 -3.71 -3.48 -3.26
CA THR A 194 -4.93 -3.08 -3.98
C THR A 194 -5.99 -4.16 -3.89
N ILE A 195 -7.16 -3.81 -3.36
CA ILE A 195 -8.36 -4.63 -3.40
C ILE A 195 -9.33 -3.96 -4.38
N ALA A 196 -9.77 -4.70 -5.37
CA ALA A 196 -10.63 -4.20 -6.43
C ALA A 196 -12.05 -4.79 -6.33
N ALA A 197 -13.04 -3.97 -6.63
CA ALA A 197 -14.37 -4.48 -6.94
C ALA A 197 -14.39 -5.14 -8.33
N ASP A 198 -15.35 -6.03 -8.56
CA ASP A 198 -15.57 -6.70 -9.85
C ASP A 198 -15.91 -5.75 -11.01
N ASN A 199 -16.38 -4.53 -10.70
CA ASN A 199 -16.63 -3.47 -11.66
C ASN A 199 -15.40 -2.55 -11.91
N ALA A 200 -14.26 -2.83 -11.31
CA ALA A 200 -13.07 -1.98 -11.47
C ALA A 200 -12.47 -2.08 -12.87
N VAL A 201 -11.99 -0.94 -13.38
CA VAL A 201 -11.40 -0.82 -14.71
C VAL A 201 -10.08 -0.04 -14.59
N PHE A 202 -9.01 -0.63 -15.11
CA PHE A 202 -7.65 -0.13 -14.98
C PHE A 202 -7.05 0.24 -16.34
N GLY A 203 -6.18 1.23 -16.38
CA GLY A 203 -5.39 1.51 -17.57
C GLY A 203 -4.74 2.89 -17.62
N GLN A 204 -3.86 3.05 -18.62
CA GLN A 204 -3.15 4.30 -18.87
C GLN A 204 -3.73 4.99 -20.11
N THR A 205 -4.42 6.10 -19.88
CA THR A 205 -5.06 6.88 -20.94
C THR A 205 -4.23 8.08 -21.40
N GLY A 206 -3.10 8.32 -20.73
CA GLY A 206 -2.25 9.50 -20.96
C GLY A 206 -1.94 9.79 -22.42
N PRO A 207 -1.47 8.83 -23.25
CA PRO A 207 -1.17 9.08 -24.66
C PRO A 207 -2.36 9.58 -25.50
N LYS A 208 -3.60 9.25 -25.10
CA LYS A 208 -4.82 9.74 -25.77
C LYS A 208 -5.18 11.18 -25.39
N VAL A 209 -4.77 11.63 -24.19
CA VAL A 209 -5.12 12.96 -23.65
C VAL A 209 -3.92 13.92 -23.58
N GLY A 210 -2.82 13.57 -24.24
CA GLY A 210 -1.62 14.39 -24.27
C GLY A 210 -0.88 14.44 -22.95
N SER A 211 -0.75 13.31 -22.27
CA SER A 211 -0.02 13.16 -21.02
C SER A 211 0.74 11.83 -20.98
N PHE A 212 1.71 11.72 -20.09
CA PHE A 212 2.40 10.46 -19.77
C PHE A 212 3.02 10.56 -18.37
N ASP A 213 3.35 9.42 -17.79
CA ASP A 213 4.13 9.32 -16.56
C ASP A 213 5.31 8.38 -16.78
N ALA A 214 6.51 8.97 -16.80
CA ALA A 214 7.78 8.25 -16.98
C ALA A 214 8.37 7.74 -15.65
N GLY A 215 7.76 8.07 -14.52
CA GLY A 215 8.15 7.63 -13.20
C GLY A 215 7.45 6.33 -12.78
N TYR A 216 6.72 6.37 -11.66
CA TYR A 216 6.00 5.20 -11.15
C TYR A 216 4.98 4.64 -12.15
N GLY A 217 4.34 5.49 -12.94
CA GLY A 217 3.37 5.06 -13.96
C GLY A 217 3.96 4.16 -15.05
N SER A 218 5.26 4.18 -15.29
CA SER A 218 5.92 3.34 -16.29
C SER A 218 6.83 2.29 -15.69
N THR A 219 7.86 2.69 -14.95
CA THR A 219 8.91 1.78 -14.46
C THR A 219 8.42 0.87 -13.35
N HIS A 220 7.68 1.39 -12.38
CA HIS A 220 7.09 0.60 -11.30
C HIS A 220 6.00 -0.34 -11.85
N MET A 221 5.12 0.16 -12.73
CA MET A 221 4.12 -0.69 -13.40
C MET A 221 4.78 -1.86 -14.14
N ALA A 222 5.90 -1.61 -14.86
CA ALA A 222 6.60 -2.66 -15.58
C ALA A 222 7.19 -3.76 -14.67
N ARG A 223 7.44 -3.45 -13.40
CA ARG A 223 7.83 -4.45 -12.38
C ARG A 223 6.64 -5.25 -11.86
N LEU A 224 5.48 -4.62 -11.74
CA LEU A 224 4.25 -5.30 -11.29
C LEU A 224 3.72 -6.27 -12.36
N VAL A 225 3.54 -5.80 -13.61
CA VAL A 225 2.85 -6.56 -14.66
C VAL A 225 3.78 -7.11 -15.74
N GLY A 226 5.06 -6.84 -15.64
CA GLY A 226 6.06 -7.19 -16.64
C GLY A 226 6.13 -6.20 -17.81
N GLN A 227 7.31 -6.13 -18.46
CA GLN A 227 7.65 -5.14 -19.49
C GLN A 227 6.69 -5.15 -20.70
N LYS A 228 6.26 -6.32 -21.16
CA LYS A 228 5.39 -6.42 -22.33
C LYS A 228 3.98 -5.90 -22.05
N LYS A 229 3.40 -6.27 -20.91
CA LYS A 229 2.06 -5.83 -20.53
C LYS A 229 2.03 -4.33 -20.22
N ALA A 230 3.04 -3.80 -19.55
CA ALA A 230 3.19 -2.37 -19.31
C ALA A 230 3.23 -1.55 -20.61
N ARG A 231 4.03 -2.01 -21.59
CA ARG A 231 4.09 -1.37 -22.93
C ARG A 231 2.78 -1.48 -23.68
N GLU A 232 2.10 -2.62 -23.63
CA GLU A 232 0.79 -2.80 -24.24
C GLU A 232 -0.22 -1.81 -23.65
N MET A 233 -0.29 -1.69 -22.31
CA MET A 233 -1.17 -0.75 -21.65
C MET A 233 -0.88 0.70 -22.04
N TRP A 234 0.37 1.13 -22.03
CA TRP A 234 0.77 2.48 -22.38
C TRP A 234 0.64 2.79 -23.86
N PHE A 235 1.15 1.94 -24.74
CA PHE A 235 1.24 2.25 -26.17
C PHE A 235 -0.10 2.15 -26.86
N LEU A 236 -0.95 1.23 -26.44
CA LEU A 236 -2.29 1.05 -27.00
C LEU A 236 -3.36 1.82 -26.23
N ALA A 237 -3.05 2.32 -25.04
CA ALA A 237 -3.98 2.98 -24.12
C ALA A 237 -5.28 2.16 -23.97
N ARG A 238 -5.14 0.83 -23.78
CA ARG A 238 -6.23 -0.09 -23.53
C ARG A 238 -6.64 -0.07 -22.06
N LEU A 239 -7.89 -0.43 -21.81
CA LEU A 239 -8.45 -0.63 -20.49
C LEU A 239 -8.55 -2.13 -20.20
N TYR A 240 -8.42 -2.49 -18.94
CA TYR A 240 -8.44 -3.86 -18.43
C TYR A 240 -9.46 -3.96 -17.30
N ASP A 241 -10.24 -5.02 -17.27
CA ASP A 241 -11.16 -5.30 -16.19
C ASP A 241 -10.43 -5.80 -14.92
N ALA A 242 -11.20 -5.96 -13.85
CA ALA A 242 -10.67 -6.35 -12.55
C ALA A 242 -10.02 -7.76 -12.58
N GLN A 243 -10.58 -8.71 -13.34
CA GLN A 243 -10.03 -10.06 -13.43
C GLN A 243 -8.71 -10.06 -14.21
N GLN A 244 -8.64 -9.33 -15.31
CA GLN A 244 -7.39 -9.15 -16.07
C GLN A 244 -6.31 -8.48 -15.22
N ALA A 245 -6.69 -7.51 -14.37
CA ALA A 245 -5.78 -6.85 -13.44
C ALA A 245 -5.25 -7.84 -12.37
N LEU A 246 -6.10 -8.73 -11.87
CA LEU A 246 -5.70 -9.79 -10.94
C LEU A 246 -4.74 -10.80 -11.62
N ASP A 247 -5.09 -11.25 -12.82
CA ASP A 247 -4.31 -12.25 -13.56
C ASP A 247 -2.89 -11.76 -13.91
N MET A 248 -2.73 -10.45 -14.13
CA MET A 248 -1.41 -9.85 -14.40
C MET A 248 -0.65 -9.41 -13.15
N GLY A 249 -1.20 -9.63 -11.95
CA GLY A 249 -0.56 -9.25 -10.68
C GLY A 249 -0.61 -7.75 -10.36
N LEU A 250 -1.49 -7.00 -11.01
CA LEU A 250 -1.68 -5.57 -10.78
C LEU A 250 -2.46 -5.28 -9.49
N VAL A 251 -3.40 -6.17 -9.12
CA VAL A 251 -4.19 -6.09 -7.90
C VAL A 251 -4.10 -7.39 -7.10
N ASN A 252 -4.30 -7.29 -5.79
CA ASN A 252 -4.13 -8.43 -4.88
C ASN A 252 -5.38 -9.31 -4.79
N LYS A 253 -6.57 -8.70 -4.92
CA LYS A 253 -7.86 -9.41 -4.79
C LYS A 253 -8.96 -8.70 -5.54
N VAL A 254 -9.90 -9.48 -6.09
CA VAL A 254 -11.14 -9.00 -6.67
C VAL A 254 -12.31 -9.57 -5.88
N VAL A 255 -13.28 -8.73 -5.54
CA VAL A 255 -14.50 -9.09 -4.80
C VAL A 255 -15.72 -8.40 -5.43
N PRO A 256 -16.95 -8.91 -5.19
CA PRO A 256 -18.14 -8.18 -5.55
C PRO A 256 -18.16 -6.78 -4.94
N LEU A 257 -18.64 -5.78 -5.68
CA LEU A 257 -18.67 -4.38 -5.26
C LEU A 257 -19.24 -4.20 -3.84
N GLN A 258 -20.31 -4.91 -3.51
CA GLN A 258 -20.99 -4.82 -2.22
C GLN A 258 -20.14 -5.37 -1.04
N GLN A 259 -19.10 -6.13 -1.34
CA GLN A 259 -18.19 -6.71 -0.35
C GLN A 259 -16.85 -5.96 -0.25
N LEU A 260 -16.64 -4.94 -1.08
CA LEU A 260 -15.34 -4.28 -1.23
C LEU A 260 -14.84 -3.68 0.09
N GLU A 261 -15.65 -2.88 0.78
CA GLU A 261 -15.25 -2.27 2.06
C GLU A 261 -15.05 -3.33 3.15
N GLN A 262 -15.95 -4.30 3.24
CA GLN A 262 -15.85 -5.39 4.22
C GLN A 262 -14.55 -6.18 4.06
N GLU A 263 -14.20 -6.55 2.84
CA GLU A 263 -12.95 -7.29 2.56
C GLU A 263 -11.72 -6.43 2.85
N THR A 264 -11.77 -5.15 2.51
CA THR A 264 -10.68 -4.20 2.81
C THR A 264 -10.47 -4.06 4.32
N LEU A 265 -11.55 -3.98 5.11
CA LEU A 265 -11.48 -3.95 6.57
C LEU A 265 -10.88 -5.24 7.16
N VAL A 266 -11.21 -6.41 6.61
CA VAL A 266 -10.58 -7.67 6.99
C VAL A 266 -9.07 -7.59 6.83
N TRP A 267 -8.58 -7.13 5.67
CA TRP A 267 -7.14 -7.00 5.42
C TRP A 267 -6.48 -5.95 6.33
N CYS A 268 -7.17 -4.83 6.61
CA CYS A 268 -6.67 -3.85 7.58
C CYS A 268 -6.48 -4.47 8.96
N ARG A 269 -7.47 -5.23 9.45
CA ARG A 269 -7.42 -5.89 10.75
C ARG A 269 -6.35 -6.98 10.82
N GLU A 270 -6.12 -7.71 9.73
CA GLU A 270 -5.02 -8.68 9.63
C GLU A 270 -3.66 -7.99 9.69
N ILE A 271 -3.48 -6.88 8.98
CA ILE A 271 -2.25 -6.07 9.02
C ILE A 271 -1.98 -5.58 10.45
N MET A 272 -2.99 -5.06 11.14
CA MET A 272 -2.83 -4.47 12.48
C MET A 272 -2.54 -5.50 13.59
N ARG A 273 -2.66 -6.80 13.32
CA ARG A 273 -2.19 -7.87 14.22
C ARG A 273 -0.69 -8.05 14.17
N ASN A 274 -0.02 -7.51 13.16
CA ASN A 274 1.43 -7.64 12.99
C ASN A 274 2.18 -6.49 13.68
N SER A 275 3.45 -6.70 13.97
CA SER A 275 4.31 -5.69 14.58
C SER A 275 4.40 -4.42 13.71
N PRO A 276 4.00 -3.25 14.20
CA PRO A 276 4.07 -2.00 13.44
C PRO A 276 5.50 -1.63 13.05
N THR A 277 6.48 -1.91 13.89
CA THR A 277 7.90 -1.67 13.59
C THR A 277 8.38 -2.58 12.46
N ALA A 278 8.02 -3.86 12.48
CA ALA A 278 8.39 -4.79 11.42
C ALA A 278 7.75 -4.38 10.08
N LEU A 279 6.47 -3.99 10.07
CA LEU A 279 5.78 -3.50 8.86
C LEU A 279 6.46 -2.26 8.28
N ARG A 280 6.83 -1.29 9.13
CA ARG A 280 7.56 -0.10 8.73
C ARG A 280 8.88 -0.45 8.04
N LEU A 281 9.70 -1.29 8.68
CA LEU A 281 11.01 -1.69 8.14
C LEU A 281 10.87 -2.50 6.85
N LEU A 282 9.88 -3.41 6.79
CA LEU A 282 9.61 -4.19 5.58
C LEU A 282 9.19 -3.30 4.40
N LYS A 283 8.31 -2.32 4.62
CA LYS A 283 7.91 -1.37 3.59
C LYS A 283 9.11 -0.57 3.07
N SER A 284 9.94 -0.02 3.96
CA SER A 284 11.18 0.68 3.59
C SER A 284 12.13 -0.23 2.80
N ALA A 285 12.33 -1.48 3.25
CA ALA A 285 13.21 -2.43 2.58
C ALA A 285 12.71 -2.85 1.19
N LEU A 286 11.41 -3.12 1.05
CA LEU A 286 10.78 -3.47 -0.23
C LEU A 286 10.91 -2.34 -1.25
N ASN A 287 10.85 -1.08 -0.81
CA ASN A 287 10.99 0.09 -1.66
C ASN A 287 12.45 0.45 -1.97
N ALA A 288 13.39 0.15 -1.06
CA ALA A 288 14.79 0.60 -1.16
C ALA A 288 15.48 0.22 -2.46
N ALA A 289 15.23 -1.00 -2.95
CA ALA A 289 15.84 -1.49 -4.20
C ALA A 289 15.37 -0.71 -5.43
N GLU A 290 14.15 -0.16 -5.40
CA GLU A 290 13.60 0.65 -6.50
C GLU A 290 14.01 2.11 -6.39
N ASP A 291 14.01 2.64 -5.17
CA ASP A 291 14.28 4.06 -4.87
C ASP A 291 15.78 4.37 -4.81
N GLY A 292 16.64 3.35 -4.92
CA GLY A 292 18.10 3.50 -4.95
C GLY A 292 18.63 4.19 -3.69
N GLN A 293 19.52 5.20 -3.84
CA GLN A 293 20.12 5.90 -2.70
C GLN A 293 19.07 6.58 -1.79
N ALA A 294 17.96 7.07 -2.35
CA ALA A 294 16.88 7.66 -1.56
C ALA A 294 16.18 6.61 -0.68
N GLY A 295 16.00 5.39 -1.18
CA GLY A 295 15.44 4.28 -0.43
C GLY A 295 16.38 3.81 0.69
N ILE A 296 17.68 3.73 0.40
CA ILE A 296 18.71 3.41 1.41
C ILE A 296 18.73 4.49 2.51
N GLN A 297 18.62 5.76 2.15
CA GLN A 297 18.55 6.87 3.10
C GLN A 297 17.36 6.75 4.04
N GLN A 298 16.19 6.35 3.53
CA GLN A 298 14.99 6.13 4.33
C GLN A 298 15.18 4.96 5.29
N LEU A 299 15.63 3.81 4.80
CA LEU A 299 15.90 2.62 5.61
C LEU A 299 16.97 2.90 6.68
N GLY A 300 18.01 3.64 6.32
CA GLY A 300 19.03 4.12 7.24
C GLY A 300 18.47 5.02 8.34
N GLY A 301 17.53 5.90 7.99
CA GLY A 301 16.80 6.74 8.95
C GLY A 301 15.98 5.92 9.95
N ASP A 302 15.28 4.88 9.48
CA ASP A 302 14.54 3.95 10.34
C ASP A 302 15.49 3.20 11.30
N ALA A 303 16.64 2.74 10.81
CA ALA A 303 17.66 2.08 11.64
C ALA A 303 18.24 3.05 12.69
N THR A 304 18.51 4.30 12.30
CA THR A 304 19.00 5.34 13.22
C THR A 304 17.99 5.63 14.33
N LEU A 305 16.71 5.73 13.99
CA LEU A 305 15.65 5.94 14.99
C LEU A 305 15.61 4.79 16.02
N LEU A 306 15.69 3.54 15.56
CA LEU A 306 15.73 2.39 16.45
C LEU A 306 16.99 2.38 17.32
N PHE A 307 18.16 2.77 16.76
CA PHE A 307 19.39 2.88 17.51
C PHE A 307 19.30 3.94 18.63
N TYR A 308 18.71 5.11 18.35
CA TYR A 308 18.48 6.14 19.37
C TYR A 308 17.62 5.68 20.54
N MET A 309 16.73 4.72 20.31
CA MET A 309 15.87 4.12 21.35
C MET A 309 16.56 3.02 22.14
N SER A 310 17.77 2.58 21.73
CA SER A 310 18.53 1.53 22.41
C SER A 310 19.31 2.07 23.62
N GLU A 311 19.69 1.19 24.55
CA GLU A 311 20.58 1.52 25.66
C GLU A 311 21.96 1.96 25.18
N GLU A 312 22.47 1.34 24.10
CA GLU A 312 23.76 1.68 23.52
C GLU A 312 23.75 3.09 22.93
N GLY A 313 22.71 3.48 22.18
CA GLY A 313 22.54 4.84 21.69
C GLY A 313 22.41 5.86 22.82
N ASN A 314 21.72 5.51 23.90
CA ASN A 314 21.60 6.36 25.08
C ASN A 314 22.91 6.51 25.88
N GLU A 315 23.75 5.46 25.94
CA GLU A 315 25.10 5.59 26.53
C GLU A 315 25.93 6.65 25.80
N GLY A 316 25.96 6.61 24.45
CA GLY A 316 26.68 7.60 23.66
C GLY A 316 26.20 9.03 23.93
N ARG A 317 24.88 9.22 23.99
CA ARG A 317 24.28 10.54 24.30
C ARG A 317 24.61 11.00 25.72
N THR A 318 24.42 10.14 26.71
CA THR A 318 24.58 10.46 28.13
C THR A 318 26.02 10.79 28.45
N SER A 319 26.98 9.97 28.00
CA SER A 319 28.42 10.22 28.18
C SER A 319 28.86 11.56 27.62
N TYR A 320 28.33 11.92 26.42
CA TYR A 320 28.61 13.23 25.81
C TYR A 320 28.11 14.40 26.67
N LEU A 321 26.88 14.30 27.18
CA LEU A 321 26.29 15.36 28.03
C LEU A 321 27.02 15.48 29.37
N GLU A 322 27.43 14.36 29.94
CA GLU A 322 28.18 14.27 31.22
C GLU A 322 29.68 14.58 31.05
N LYS A 323 30.15 14.82 29.81
CA LYS A 323 31.53 15.08 29.48
C LYS A 323 32.53 14.02 29.98
N ARG A 324 32.11 12.75 29.92
CA ARG A 324 32.92 11.57 30.24
C ARG A 324 33.14 10.72 28.99
N PRO A 325 34.16 9.86 28.98
CA PRO A 325 34.30 8.85 27.94
C PRO A 325 33.09 7.91 27.94
N PRO A 326 32.57 7.47 26.76
CA PRO A 326 31.53 6.46 26.69
C PRO A 326 32.06 5.08 27.08
N ASP A 327 31.23 4.29 27.74
CA ASP A 327 31.54 2.90 28.06
C ASP A 327 30.63 1.95 27.28
N PHE A 328 31.11 1.50 26.12
CA PHE A 328 30.45 0.50 25.29
C PHE A 328 30.86 -0.94 25.62
N SER A 329 31.75 -1.17 26.61
CA SER A 329 32.24 -2.51 26.95
C SER A 329 31.14 -3.41 27.54
N LYS A 330 30.11 -2.82 28.14
CA LYS A 330 28.95 -3.50 28.71
C LYS A 330 27.95 -4.05 27.68
N PHE A 331 28.06 -3.64 26.43
CA PHE A 331 27.16 -4.11 25.38
C PHE A 331 27.77 -5.32 24.66
N PRO A 332 26.94 -6.37 24.40
CA PRO A 332 27.42 -7.58 23.74
C PRO A 332 27.75 -7.27 22.27
N ARG A 333 28.92 -7.75 21.82
CA ARG A 333 29.28 -7.71 20.40
C ARG A 333 28.69 -8.95 19.73
N LEU A 334 27.47 -8.82 19.25
CA LEU A 334 26.75 -9.89 18.57
C LEU A 334 27.28 -10.07 17.14
N PRO A 335 27.22 -11.32 16.58
CA PRO A 335 27.61 -11.60 15.20
C PRO A 335 26.68 -10.94 14.21
#